data_817544751bab8c8fa3c3d8f2f9c6e5ee
#
_entry.id   817544751bab8c8fa3c3d8f2f9c6e5ee
#
_cell.length_a   1.000
_cell.length_b   1.000
_cell.length_c   1.000
_cell.angle_alpha   90.00
_cell.angle_beta   90.00
_cell.angle_gamma   90.00
#
_symmetry.space_group_name_H-M   'P 1'
#
loop_
_entity.id
_entity.type
_entity.pdbx_description
1 polymer ?
#
loop_
_entity_poly.entity_id
_entity_poly.type
_entity_poly.pdbx_seq_one_letter_code
_entity_poly.pdbx_strand_id
1 'polypeptide(L)'
;RAKTEGRTGLGIGLISDKNGLVQRTGFQVAYSYHVWVQDYTQLSLGLAATGYHYIINADYESFDDPAEPWLADNLRKGVFVPDVNFGMYLLNDRYTLGFSAESMLGAAAKIGEGSVDSLHAYDKFRMSRHYYVFGSYSFQTSKNIEIEPPTLLKMSEQILPQADVCL
;
A
#
# COMPACT_ATOMS: atom_id res chain seq x y z
N ARG A 1 22.50 -29.01 -10.92
CA ARG A 1 22.94 -27.60 -11.02
C ARG A 1 21.69 -26.79 -11.32
N ALA A 2 21.10 -26.15 -10.31
CA ALA A 2 20.02 -25.19 -10.53
C ALA A 2 20.56 -24.10 -11.45
N LYS A 3 19.91 -23.92 -12.61
CA LYS A 3 20.16 -22.77 -13.47
C LYS A 3 19.57 -21.55 -12.77
N THR A 4 20.39 -20.78 -12.11
CA THR A 4 20.00 -19.50 -11.52
C THR A 4 19.88 -18.47 -12.65
N GLU A 5 18.81 -18.58 -13.44
CA GLU A 5 18.45 -17.55 -14.40
C GLU A 5 17.55 -16.55 -13.68
N GLY A 6 18.10 -15.40 -13.33
CA GLY A 6 17.33 -14.29 -12.79
C GLY A 6 16.53 -13.60 -13.89
N ARG A 7 15.28 -13.25 -13.61
CA ARG A 7 14.43 -12.43 -14.48
C ARG A 7 14.07 -11.16 -13.74
N THR A 8 14.02 -10.06 -14.48
CA THR A 8 13.63 -8.76 -13.96
C THR A 8 12.28 -8.33 -14.53
N GLY A 9 11.48 -7.65 -13.73
CA GLY A 9 10.23 -7.02 -14.13
C GLY A 9 10.26 -5.52 -13.81
N LEU A 10 9.69 -4.72 -14.70
CA LEU A 10 9.42 -3.30 -14.50
C LEU A 10 7.92 -3.07 -14.63
N GLY A 11 7.37 -2.25 -13.76
CA GLY A 11 5.96 -1.87 -13.77
C GLY A 11 5.79 -0.37 -13.59
N ILE A 12 4.78 0.17 -14.24
CA ILE A 12 4.33 1.55 -14.07
C ILE A 12 2.82 1.50 -13.82
N GLY A 13 2.34 2.25 -12.83
CA GLY A 13 0.93 2.35 -12.49
C GLY A 13 0.50 3.80 -12.29
N LEU A 14 -0.75 4.08 -12.62
CA LEU A 14 -1.44 5.32 -12.30
C LEU A 14 -2.63 4.98 -11.40
N ILE A 15 -2.82 5.78 -10.37
CA ILE A 15 -3.86 5.59 -9.37
C ILE A 15 -4.67 6.87 -9.30
N SER A 16 -5.98 6.75 -9.40
CA SER A 16 -6.90 7.87 -9.16
C SER A 16 -8.07 7.35 -8.36
N ASP A 17 -8.28 7.93 -7.19
CA ASP A 17 -9.31 7.54 -6.25
C ASP A 17 -9.96 8.79 -5.66
N LYS A 18 -11.29 8.75 -5.51
CA LYS A 18 -12.06 9.81 -4.88
C LYS A 18 -13.00 9.21 -3.85
N ASN A 19 -12.77 9.56 -2.60
CA ASN A 19 -13.58 9.09 -1.49
C ASN A 19 -14.14 10.30 -0.71
N GLY A 20 -15.39 10.62 -0.94
CA GLY A 20 -16.04 11.81 -0.39
C GLY A 20 -15.31 13.10 -0.80
N LEU A 21 -14.80 13.82 0.17
CA LEU A 21 -14.09 15.09 -0.02
C LEU A 21 -12.60 14.89 -0.40
N VAL A 22 -12.05 13.71 -0.19
CA VAL A 22 -10.64 13.42 -0.43
C VAL A 22 -10.46 12.83 -1.83
N GLN A 23 -9.67 13.50 -2.65
CA GLN A 23 -9.22 13.00 -3.94
C GLN A 23 -7.72 12.66 -3.85
N ARG A 24 -7.36 11.45 -4.26
CA ARG A 24 -6.00 10.96 -4.32
C ARG A 24 -5.66 10.60 -5.76
N THR A 25 -4.62 11.22 -6.28
CA THR A 25 -4.04 10.85 -7.58
C THR A 25 -2.59 10.49 -7.37
N GLY A 26 -2.13 9.43 -8.00
CA GLY A 26 -0.75 8.97 -7.79
C GLY A 26 -0.18 8.25 -8.98
N PHE A 27 1.13 8.10 -8.95
CA PHE A 27 1.88 7.24 -9.86
C PHE A 27 2.75 6.26 -9.07
N GLN A 28 3.05 5.14 -9.69
CA GLN A 28 3.88 4.10 -9.12
C GLN A 28 4.87 3.61 -10.17
N VAL A 29 6.12 3.42 -9.75
CA VAL A 29 7.14 2.71 -10.52
C VAL A 29 7.59 1.52 -9.69
N ALA A 30 7.53 0.33 -10.26
CA ALA A 30 7.88 -0.92 -9.60
C ALA A 30 9.00 -1.65 -10.32
N TYR A 31 9.90 -2.24 -9.55
CA TYR A 31 10.94 -3.13 -10.02
C TYR A 31 10.83 -4.45 -9.29
N SER A 32 10.99 -5.56 -10.01
CA SER A 32 11.01 -6.88 -9.42
C SER A 32 12.15 -7.73 -9.97
N TYR A 33 12.66 -8.60 -9.11
CA TYR A 33 13.67 -9.57 -9.44
C TYR A 33 13.20 -10.96 -9.03
N HIS A 34 13.26 -11.91 -9.96
CA HIS A 34 12.81 -13.28 -9.77
C HIS A 34 14.00 -14.22 -9.95
N VAL A 35 14.17 -15.13 -9.01
CA VAL A 35 15.25 -16.13 -9.03
C VAL A 35 14.71 -17.50 -8.70
N TRP A 36 15.13 -18.52 -9.44
CA TRP A 36 14.86 -19.89 -9.11
C TRP A 36 15.84 -20.37 -8.05
N VAL A 37 15.33 -20.71 -6.87
CA VAL A 37 16.13 -21.21 -5.74
C VAL A 37 16.30 -22.72 -5.84
N GLN A 38 15.28 -23.40 -6.30
CA GLN A 38 15.24 -24.84 -6.58
C GLN A 38 14.45 -25.12 -7.85
N ASP A 39 14.44 -26.37 -8.34
CA ASP A 39 13.83 -26.75 -9.61
C ASP A 39 12.35 -26.33 -9.75
N TYR A 40 11.62 -26.23 -8.65
CA TYR A 40 10.20 -25.85 -8.64
C TYR A 40 9.90 -24.69 -7.67
N THR A 41 10.93 -23.98 -7.23
CA THR A 41 10.75 -22.90 -6.24
C THR A 41 11.35 -21.60 -6.74
N GLN A 42 10.50 -20.61 -6.93
CA GLN A 42 10.87 -19.27 -7.36
C GLN A 42 10.74 -18.29 -6.19
N LEU A 43 11.78 -17.53 -5.95
CA LEU A 43 11.77 -16.40 -5.05
C LEU A 43 11.69 -15.11 -5.88
N SER A 44 10.76 -14.24 -5.52
CA SER A 44 10.56 -12.94 -6.15
C SER A 44 10.70 -11.85 -5.10
N LEU A 45 11.47 -10.83 -5.40
CA LEU A 45 11.63 -9.63 -4.58
C LEU A 45 11.15 -8.43 -5.39
N GLY A 46 10.39 -7.55 -4.77
CA GLY A 46 9.84 -6.37 -5.41
C GLY A 46 10.01 -5.12 -4.57
N LEU A 47 10.30 -4.02 -5.23
CA LEU A 47 10.30 -2.67 -4.68
C LEU A 47 9.44 -1.78 -5.55
N ALA A 48 8.64 -0.92 -4.94
CA ALA A 48 7.87 0.08 -5.64
C ALA A 48 8.03 1.45 -4.98
N ALA A 49 8.31 2.45 -5.78
CA ALA A 49 8.24 3.85 -5.39
C ALA A 49 6.91 4.43 -5.86
N THR A 50 6.20 5.09 -4.95
CA THR A 50 4.91 5.71 -5.20
C THR A 50 4.94 7.19 -4.87
N GLY A 51 4.20 8.00 -5.61
CA GLY A 51 3.99 9.39 -5.30
C GLY A 51 2.49 9.70 -5.34
N TYR A 52 1.92 10.13 -4.24
CA TYR A 52 0.51 10.48 -4.14
C TYR A 52 0.33 11.98 -4.00
N HIS A 53 -0.62 12.50 -4.73
CA HIS A 53 -1.11 13.86 -4.58
C HIS A 53 -2.51 13.82 -3.98
N TYR A 54 -2.66 14.34 -2.77
CA TYR A 54 -3.91 14.41 -2.04
C TYR A 54 -4.50 15.81 -2.17
N ILE A 55 -5.77 15.90 -2.54
CA ILE A 55 -6.55 17.14 -2.57
C ILE A 55 -7.79 16.92 -1.72
N ILE A 56 -8.10 17.87 -0.86
CA ILE A 56 -9.36 17.87 -0.11
C ILE A 56 -10.26 18.93 -0.75
N ASN A 57 -11.32 18.47 -1.40
CA ASN A 57 -12.33 19.32 -2.00
C ASN A 57 -13.39 19.63 -0.92
N ALA A 58 -13.18 20.69 -0.14
CA ALA A 58 -14.21 21.20 0.73
C ALA A 58 -15.14 22.11 -0.09
N ASP A 59 -16.31 21.58 -0.46
CA ASP A 59 -17.36 22.41 -1.05
C ASP A 59 -17.96 23.29 0.04
N TYR A 60 -17.90 24.61 -0.16
CA TYR A 60 -18.25 25.67 0.80
C TYR A 60 -19.71 25.65 1.28
N GLU A 61 -20.58 24.90 0.64
CA GLU A 61 -22.01 24.89 0.97
C GLU A 61 -22.35 24.08 2.25
N SER A 62 -21.39 23.40 2.84
CA SER A 62 -21.64 22.54 4.02
C SER A 62 -21.13 23.06 5.36
N PHE A 63 -20.51 24.22 5.39
CA PHE A 63 -20.05 24.82 6.66
C PHE A 63 -20.88 26.07 6.96
N ASP A 64 -21.73 25.96 7.97
CA ASP A 64 -22.62 27.06 8.45
C ASP A 64 -21.86 28.25 9.08
N ASP A 65 -20.53 28.24 9.11
CA ASP A 65 -19.73 29.32 9.66
C ASP A 65 -18.75 29.93 8.64
N PRO A 66 -19.07 31.12 8.10
CA PRO A 66 -18.18 31.83 7.17
C PRO A 66 -16.88 32.34 7.82
N ALA A 67 -16.67 32.14 9.11
CA ALA A 67 -15.56 32.75 9.87
C ALA A 67 -14.23 31.97 9.79
N GLU A 68 -14.13 30.86 9.03
CA GLU A 68 -12.88 30.11 8.86
C GLU A 68 -12.32 30.13 7.43
N PRO A 69 -12.01 31.30 6.83
CA PRO A 69 -11.51 31.40 5.47
C PRO A 69 -10.13 30.71 5.27
N TRP A 70 -9.36 30.50 6.35
CA TRP A 70 -8.04 29.87 6.31
C TRP A 70 -8.11 28.33 6.06
N LEU A 71 -9.22 27.69 6.45
CA LEU A 71 -9.40 26.25 6.23
C LEU A 71 -9.55 25.95 4.73
N ALA A 72 -10.24 26.81 4.03
CA ALA A 72 -10.60 26.62 2.64
C ALA A 72 -9.42 26.75 1.64
N ASP A 73 -8.53 27.68 1.87
CA ASP A 73 -7.44 27.97 0.92
C ASP A 73 -6.30 26.94 1.05
N ASN A 74 -6.06 26.43 2.25
CA ASN A 74 -5.02 25.45 2.51
C ASN A 74 -5.42 24.01 2.15
N LEU A 75 -6.69 23.66 2.23
CA LEU A 75 -7.19 22.35 1.87
C LEU A 75 -7.19 22.10 0.35
N ARG A 76 -7.29 23.17 -0.45
CA ARG A 76 -7.25 23.10 -1.92
C ARG A 76 -5.84 22.95 -2.51
N LYS A 77 -4.81 23.32 -1.76
CA LYS A 77 -3.42 23.34 -2.29
C LYS A 77 -2.83 21.97 -2.60
N GLY A 78 -3.46 20.90 -2.14
CA GLY A 78 -2.97 19.55 -2.34
C GLY A 78 -1.61 19.29 -1.71
N VAL A 79 -1.38 18.07 -1.27
CA VAL A 79 -0.11 17.66 -0.64
C VAL A 79 0.47 16.48 -1.39
N PHE A 80 1.75 16.56 -1.76
CA PHE A 80 2.45 15.44 -2.37
C PHE A 80 3.12 14.58 -1.29
N VAL A 81 2.86 13.28 -1.33
CA VAL A 81 3.35 12.30 -0.35
C VAL A 81 4.09 11.21 -1.10
N PRO A 82 5.43 11.16 -1.02
CA PRO A 82 6.22 10.06 -1.55
C PRO A 82 6.15 8.86 -0.59
N ASP A 83 6.20 7.65 -1.16
CA ASP A 83 6.21 6.42 -0.39
C ASP A 83 6.98 5.31 -1.09
N VAL A 84 7.33 4.27 -0.33
CA VAL A 84 8.04 3.09 -0.82
C VAL A 84 7.35 1.85 -0.29
N ASN A 85 7.14 0.87 -1.16
CA ASN A 85 6.57 -0.42 -0.84
C ASN A 85 7.59 -1.52 -1.14
N PHE A 86 7.60 -2.55 -0.31
CA PHE A 86 8.43 -3.74 -0.48
C PHE A 86 7.56 -4.99 -0.53
N GLY A 87 7.94 -5.94 -1.37
CA GLY A 87 7.28 -7.23 -1.45
C GLY A 87 8.27 -8.37 -1.65
N MET A 88 7.96 -9.51 -1.06
CA MET A 88 8.66 -10.78 -1.24
C MET A 88 7.63 -11.87 -1.49
N TYR A 89 7.90 -12.73 -2.45
CA TYR A 89 7.00 -13.80 -2.84
C TYR A 89 7.78 -15.07 -3.13
N LEU A 90 7.41 -16.16 -2.48
CA LEU A 90 7.98 -17.49 -2.68
C LEU A 90 6.89 -18.38 -3.28
N LEU A 91 7.12 -18.83 -4.50
CA LEU A 91 6.21 -19.67 -5.26
C LEU A 91 6.83 -21.05 -5.45
N ASN A 92 6.08 -22.07 -5.09
CA ASN A 92 6.39 -23.47 -5.37
C ASN A 92 5.13 -24.16 -5.90
N ASP A 93 5.26 -25.30 -6.57
CA ASP A 93 4.13 -26.04 -7.12
C ASP A 93 3.07 -26.45 -6.07
N ARG A 94 3.44 -26.52 -4.79
CA ARG A 94 2.56 -26.93 -3.70
C ARG A 94 2.21 -25.86 -2.70
N TYR A 95 3.02 -24.82 -2.59
CA TYR A 95 2.79 -23.76 -1.62
C TYR A 95 3.19 -22.40 -2.16
N THR A 96 2.50 -21.41 -1.67
CA THR A 96 2.79 -20.03 -1.96
C THR A 96 2.92 -19.27 -0.66
N LEU A 97 3.97 -18.45 -0.52
CA LEU A 97 4.17 -17.58 0.62
C LEU A 97 4.49 -16.17 0.12
N GLY A 98 3.85 -15.19 0.70
CA GLY A 98 4.08 -13.79 0.36
C GLY A 98 4.19 -12.92 1.60
N PHE A 99 4.98 -11.88 1.49
CA PHE A 99 5.09 -10.80 2.46
C PHE A 99 5.11 -9.47 1.72
N SER A 100 4.36 -8.50 2.20
CA SER A 100 4.48 -7.12 1.73
C SER A 100 4.45 -6.13 2.88
N ALA A 101 5.17 -5.04 2.69
CA ALA A 101 5.18 -3.89 3.57
C ALA A 101 4.87 -2.65 2.73
N GLU A 102 3.82 -1.94 3.09
CA GLU A 102 3.34 -0.75 2.40
C GLU A 102 3.50 0.48 3.29
N SER A 103 3.64 1.63 2.67
CA SER A 103 3.81 2.93 3.34
C SER A 103 5.03 2.97 4.25
N MET A 104 6.15 2.41 3.78
CA MET A 104 7.36 2.24 4.58
C MET A 104 7.99 3.55 5.03
N LEU A 105 7.86 4.62 4.23
CA LEU A 105 8.38 5.93 4.61
C LEU A 105 7.56 6.57 5.73
N GLY A 106 6.31 6.15 5.92
CA GLY A 106 5.42 6.73 6.92
C GLY A 106 5.34 8.25 6.77
N ALA A 107 5.34 8.74 5.52
CA ALA A 107 5.42 10.15 5.24
C ALA A 107 4.29 10.91 5.92
N ALA A 108 4.66 11.92 6.71
CA ALA A 108 3.70 12.82 7.32
C ALA A 108 3.40 13.95 6.34
N ALA A 109 2.16 14.01 5.86
CA ALA A 109 1.68 15.16 5.11
C ALA A 109 1.31 16.26 6.11
N LYS A 110 1.96 17.41 6.03
CA LYS A 110 1.51 18.62 6.72
C LYS A 110 0.38 19.24 5.92
N ILE A 111 -0.84 19.07 6.36
CA ILE A 111 -2.00 19.74 5.78
C ILE A 111 -2.14 21.08 6.52
N GLY A 112 -1.92 22.17 5.78
CA GLY A 112 -2.09 23.53 6.31
C GLY A 112 -0.82 24.13 6.93
N GLU A 113 -0.01 24.80 6.12
CA GLU A 113 1.06 25.70 6.58
C GLU A 113 0.55 27.13 6.53
N GLY A 114 -0.15 27.53 7.59
CA GLY A 114 -0.48 28.92 7.87
C GLY A 114 0.19 29.30 9.19
N SER A 115 1.11 30.25 9.14
CA SER A 115 1.78 30.78 10.31
C SER A 115 0.79 31.60 11.13
N VAL A 116 0.28 31.03 12.20
CA VAL A 116 -0.11 31.81 13.41
C VAL A 116 -0.06 30.87 14.62
N ASP A 117 0.76 31.25 15.58
CA ASP A 117 0.80 30.92 17.00
C ASP A 117 0.65 29.45 17.43
N SER A 118 1.65 29.02 18.11
CA SER A 118 2.09 27.74 18.63
C SER A 118 1.17 27.03 19.65
N LEU A 119 -0.12 27.13 19.57
CA LEU A 119 -1.02 26.53 20.58
C LEU A 119 -1.96 25.42 20.06
N HIS A 120 -2.04 25.19 18.75
CA HIS A 120 -2.78 24.05 18.20
C HIS A 120 -1.84 23.25 17.29
N ALA A 121 -1.30 22.15 17.80
CA ALA A 121 -0.59 21.16 17.02
C ALA A 121 -1.59 20.56 16.03
N TYR A 122 -1.57 21.04 14.78
CA TYR A 122 -2.34 20.45 13.70
C TYR A 122 -1.88 19.01 13.50
N ASP A 123 -2.85 18.15 13.50
CA ASP A 123 -2.67 16.71 13.34
C ASP A 123 -1.93 16.44 12.03
N LYS A 124 -0.70 15.96 12.14
CA LYS A 124 0.09 15.52 10.99
C LYS A 124 -0.58 14.27 10.48
N PHE A 125 -1.23 14.36 9.32
CA PHE A 125 -1.69 13.17 8.63
C PHE A 125 -0.46 12.29 8.35
N ARG A 126 -0.35 11.18 9.09
CA ARG A 126 0.72 10.21 8.93
C ARG A 126 0.14 8.95 8.29
N MET A 127 0.71 8.53 7.19
CA MET A 127 0.37 7.25 6.60
C MET A 127 0.86 6.13 7.53
N SER A 128 -0.07 5.29 7.99
CA SER A 128 0.25 4.11 8.79
C SER A 128 0.90 3.05 7.92
N ARG A 129 1.92 2.38 8.45
CA ARG A 129 2.52 1.22 7.79
C ARG A 129 1.59 0.04 7.84
N HIS A 130 1.52 -0.67 6.72
CA HIS A 130 0.74 -1.88 6.60
C HIS A 130 1.64 -3.04 6.23
N TYR A 131 1.43 -4.17 6.88
CA TYR A 131 2.15 -5.40 6.65
C TYR A 131 1.16 -6.51 6.32
N TYR A 132 1.47 -7.26 5.29
CA TYR A 132 0.64 -8.37 4.85
C TYR A 132 1.50 -9.62 4.76
N VAL A 133 0.97 -10.71 5.29
CA VAL A 133 1.53 -12.06 5.12
C VAL A 133 0.48 -12.92 4.45
N PHE A 134 0.84 -13.46 3.31
CA PHE A 134 -0.02 -14.33 2.53
C PHE A 134 0.57 -15.74 2.49
N GLY A 135 -0.26 -16.75 2.61
CA GLY A 135 0.14 -18.13 2.47
C GLY A 135 -0.97 -18.99 1.91
N SER A 136 -0.61 -19.92 1.03
CA SER A 136 -1.50 -20.98 0.57
C SER A 136 -0.75 -22.30 0.45
N TYR A 137 -1.47 -23.38 0.56
CA TYR A 137 -0.96 -24.73 0.36
C TYR A 137 -1.96 -25.56 -0.43
N SER A 138 -1.49 -26.20 -1.49
CA SER A 138 -2.29 -27.05 -2.36
C SER A 138 -2.32 -28.49 -1.85
N PHE A 139 -3.53 -28.97 -1.57
CA PHE A 139 -3.84 -30.33 -1.16
C PHE A 139 -4.50 -31.09 -2.29
N GLN A 140 -3.84 -32.07 -2.86
CA GLN A 140 -4.46 -32.95 -3.82
C GLN A 140 -5.30 -34.02 -3.13
N THR A 141 -6.63 -33.81 -3.06
CA THR A 141 -7.57 -34.71 -2.39
C THR A 141 -7.97 -35.89 -3.27
N SER A 142 -7.96 -35.73 -4.59
CA SER A 142 -8.29 -36.77 -5.57
C SER A 142 -7.55 -36.49 -6.87
N LYS A 143 -7.59 -37.45 -7.82
CA LYS A 143 -6.96 -37.27 -9.14
C LYS A 143 -7.42 -36.01 -9.88
N ASN A 144 -8.63 -35.50 -9.58
CA ASN A 144 -9.24 -34.37 -10.29
C ASN A 144 -9.66 -33.23 -9.33
N ILE A 145 -9.31 -33.32 -8.03
CA ILE A 145 -9.71 -32.31 -7.03
C ILE A 145 -8.47 -31.84 -6.28
N GLU A 146 -8.20 -30.56 -6.40
CA GLU A 146 -7.16 -29.85 -5.69
C GLU A 146 -7.82 -28.74 -4.86
N ILE A 147 -7.44 -28.63 -3.60
CA ILE A 147 -7.97 -27.64 -2.65
C ILE A 147 -6.79 -26.78 -2.19
N GLU A 148 -6.88 -25.49 -2.39
CA GLU A 148 -5.85 -24.54 -2.01
C GLU A 148 -6.48 -23.40 -1.15
N PRO A 149 -6.51 -23.55 0.19
CA PRO A 149 -7.03 -22.51 1.08
C PRO A 149 -6.02 -21.37 1.23
N PRO A 150 -6.28 -20.18 0.67
CA PRO A 150 -5.46 -19.02 0.89
C PRO A 150 -5.72 -18.42 2.28
N THR A 151 -4.67 -17.99 2.93
CA THR A 151 -4.70 -17.29 4.21
C THR A 151 -3.99 -15.95 4.07
N LEU A 152 -4.60 -14.89 4.58
CA LEU A 152 -4.05 -13.54 4.58
C LEU A 152 -4.08 -12.96 5.99
N LEU A 153 -2.91 -12.58 6.50
CA LEU A 153 -2.76 -11.81 7.72
C LEU A 153 -2.47 -10.36 7.38
N LYS A 154 -3.23 -9.45 7.96
CA LYS A 154 -3.09 -8.00 7.81
C LYS A 154 -2.74 -7.39 9.15
N MET A 155 -1.71 -6.57 9.17
CA MET A 155 -1.26 -5.85 10.36
C MET A 155 -1.04 -4.39 10.01
N SER A 156 -1.43 -3.50 10.91
CA SER A 156 -1.17 -2.07 10.80
C SER A 156 -0.69 -1.54 12.15
N GLU A 157 0.05 -0.45 12.17
CA GLU A 157 0.54 0.16 13.41
C GLU A 157 -0.60 0.64 14.34
N GLN A 158 -1.78 0.86 13.79
CA GLN A 158 -2.91 1.46 14.53
C GLN A 158 -4.11 0.53 14.71
N ILE A 159 -4.11 -0.65 14.08
CA ILE A 159 -5.26 -1.55 14.06
C ILE A 159 -4.82 -2.95 14.49
N LEU A 160 -5.68 -3.64 15.21
CA LEU A 160 -5.45 -5.02 15.61
C LEU A 160 -5.24 -5.92 14.37
N PRO A 161 -4.37 -6.93 14.47
CA PRO A 161 -4.16 -7.89 13.39
C PRO A 161 -5.45 -8.55 12.96
N GLN A 162 -5.64 -8.67 11.66
CA GLN A 162 -6.78 -9.34 11.04
C GLN A 162 -6.30 -10.57 10.28
N ALA A 163 -7.04 -11.66 10.35
CA ALA A 163 -6.76 -12.88 9.60
C ALA A 163 -7.97 -13.24 8.75
N ASP A 164 -7.75 -13.41 7.46
CA ASP A 164 -8.75 -13.83 6.49
C ASP A 164 -8.35 -15.22 5.98
N VAL A 165 -9.26 -16.17 6.03
CA VAL A 165 -9.11 -17.51 5.48
C VAL A 165 -10.26 -17.76 4.51
N CYS A 166 -9.93 -18.16 3.28
CA CYS A 166 -10.92 -18.54 2.27
C CYS A 166 -10.86 -20.05 2.03
N LEU A 167 -11.98 -20.66 1.66
CA LEU A 167 -12.11 -22.07 1.29
C LEU A 167 -12.65 -22.17 -0.13
#